data_fe5b589137df65e4d7084974fdfe2909
#
_entry.id   fe5b589137df65e4d7084974fdfe2909
#
_cell.length_a   1.000
_cell.length_b   1.000
_cell.length_c   1.000
_cell.angle_alpha   90.00
_cell.angle_beta   90.00
_cell.angle_gamma   90.00
#
_symmetry.space_group_name_H-M   'P 1'
#
loop_
_entity.id
_entity.type
_entity.pdbx_description
1 polymer ?
#
loop_
_entity_poly.entity_id
_entity_poly.type
_entity_poly.pdbx_seq_one_letter_code
_entity_poly.pdbx_strand_id
1 'polypeptide(L)'
;MNKIIIEQVAKHRKEAETLVRAFYDHPEISMEETASSRAIVDALAPYGFTIEYPFMEKELGYDTAFRATLKRGEGPKCSIMVEYDALPGIGHGCGHNLHGPLSVLAGIVLSELPEDAFHGTLEVIVTPAEETVGAKLIFAKEGVFDGDALAIMMHSTSGGISRTNTQANALRAYEITFTGKTAHAAGDPWDGHNALTALRKFLDLVDARRDSFHPFTIASGIITEGGKAPNVVPDRAALRFEFRYPVKREIERLDQIVKNCAKGAALALDCSVEFTLAGPDFDDMVRVPLLEEKIKELFTSYGEPVGDPLPPGGSTDAGNVSYRCPTLHAYISISDKACPGHSTALRDATITPHALDQMAKGAAVIAEMVLTVFNDAGYRVAVQKEFEQSVTGKEG
;
A
#
# COMPACT_ATOMS: atom_id res chain seq x y z
N MET A 1 -25.66 0.27 -13.85
CA MET A 1 -25.89 -0.56 -12.64
C MET A 1 -26.44 -1.92 -13.03
N ASN A 2 -25.77 -2.97 -12.62
CA ASN A 2 -26.18 -4.36 -12.83
C ASN A 2 -27.17 -4.79 -11.72
N LYS A 3 -28.42 -5.13 -12.08
CA LYS A 3 -29.46 -5.48 -11.11
C LYS A 3 -29.11 -6.71 -10.27
N ILE A 4 -28.49 -7.72 -10.88
CA ILE A 4 -28.10 -8.95 -10.19
C ILE A 4 -27.02 -8.64 -9.13
N ILE A 5 -26.04 -7.81 -9.46
CA ILE A 5 -25.00 -7.38 -8.49
C ILE A 5 -25.64 -6.66 -7.31
N ILE A 6 -26.58 -5.73 -7.56
CA ILE A 6 -27.29 -4.99 -6.49
C ILE A 6 -28.06 -5.97 -5.58
N GLU A 7 -28.75 -6.95 -6.16
CA GLU A 7 -29.49 -7.97 -5.40
C GLU A 7 -28.54 -8.83 -4.55
N GLN A 8 -27.39 -9.26 -5.09
CA GLN A 8 -26.42 -10.04 -4.35
C GLN A 8 -25.74 -9.20 -3.25
N VAL A 9 -25.39 -7.94 -3.51
CA VAL A 9 -24.88 -7.04 -2.47
C VAL A 9 -25.89 -6.91 -1.33
N ALA A 10 -27.18 -6.67 -1.63
CA ALA A 10 -28.21 -6.55 -0.60
C ALA A 10 -28.38 -7.84 0.23
N LYS A 11 -28.24 -9.01 -0.43
CA LYS A 11 -28.32 -10.32 0.21
C LYS A 11 -27.18 -10.57 1.21
N HIS A 12 -25.95 -10.20 0.84
CA HIS A 12 -24.73 -10.53 1.60
C HIS A 12 -24.14 -9.37 2.42
N ARG A 13 -24.72 -8.17 2.31
CA ARG A 13 -24.28 -6.96 3.03
C ARG A 13 -24.09 -7.21 4.54
N LYS A 14 -25.00 -7.94 5.17
CA LYS A 14 -24.96 -8.20 6.61
C LYS A 14 -23.71 -8.94 7.07
N GLU A 15 -23.18 -9.83 6.24
CA GLU A 15 -21.95 -10.58 6.51
C GLU A 15 -20.75 -9.64 6.56
N ALA A 16 -20.63 -8.75 5.56
CA ALA A 16 -19.58 -7.73 5.54
C ALA A 16 -19.70 -6.73 6.71
N GLU A 17 -20.93 -6.29 7.07
CA GLU A 17 -21.16 -5.44 8.25
C GLU A 17 -20.71 -6.10 9.55
N THR A 18 -20.84 -7.43 9.64
CA THR A 18 -20.37 -8.21 10.80
C THR A 18 -18.84 -8.17 10.90
N LEU A 19 -18.13 -8.33 9.76
CA LEU A 19 -16.67 -8.18 9.71
C LEU A 19 -16.24 -6.76 10.08
N VAL A 20 -16.90 -5.73 9.52
CA VAL A 20 -16.62 -4.31 9.86
C VAL A 20 -16.66 -4.09 11.35
N ARG A 21 -17.69 -4.61 12.02
CA ARG A 21 -17.88 -4.45 13.47
C ARG A 21 -16.84 -5.24 14.25
N ALA A 22 -16.58 -6.49 13.87
CA ALA A 22 -15.60 -7.34 14.53
C ALA A 22 -14.20 -6.71 14.52
N PHE A 23 -13.75 -6.18 13.37
CA PHE A 23 -12.46 -5.53 13.25
C PHE A 23 -12.41 -4.20 14.01
N TYR A 24 -13.50 -3.42 14.00
CA TYR A 24 -13.57 -2.20 14.79
C TYR A 24 -13.45 -2.46 16.29
N ASP A 25 -14.15 -3.48 16.80
CA ASP A 25 -14.18 -3.81 18.23
C ASP A 25 -12.89 -4.51 18.68
N HIS A 26 -12.20 -5.21 17.78
CA HIS A 26 -10.98 -5.99 18.05
C HIS A 26 -9.91 -5.70 17.00
N PRO A 27 -9.34 -4.48 16.99
CA PRO A 27 -8.32 -4.11 16.00
C PRO A 27 -7.01 -4.85 16.26
N GLU A 28 -6.48 -5.49 15.22
CA GLU A 28 -5.19 -6.17 15.22
C GLU A 28 -4.19 -5.38 14.38
N ILE A 29 -2.98 -5.19 14.90
CA ILE A 29 -1.92 -4.44 14.22
C ILE A 29 -1.23 -5.29 13.16
N SER A 30 -0.48 -4.61 12.28
CA SER A 30 0.28 -5.24 11.19
C SER A 30 1.10 -6.46 11.67
N MET A 31 1.03 -7.56 10.93
CA MET A 31 1.66 -8.87 11.17
C MET A 31 1.04 -9.69 12.33
N GLU A 32 0.06 -9.14 13.05
CA GLU A 32 -0.62 -9.80 14.18
C GLU A 32 -2.11 -10.03 13.90
N GLU A 33 -2.58 -9.87 12.64
CA GLU A 33 -3.99 -9.87 12.22
C GLU A 33 -4.61 -11.28 12.18
N THR A 34 -4.33 -12.11 13.17
CA THR A 34 -4.68 -13.54 13.14
C THR A 34 -6.19 -13.80 13.22
N ALA A 35 -6.91 -13.14 14.10
CA ALA A 35 -8.36 -13.33 14.22
C ALA A 35 -9.10 -12.70 13.03
N SER A 36 -8.64 -11.54 12.56
CA SER A 36 -9.19 -10.84 11.40
C SER A 36 -9.02 -11.68 10.13
N SER A 37 -7.83 -12.25 9.90
CA SER A 37 -7.54 -13.15 8.80
C SER A 37 -8.46 -14.38 8.81
N ARG A 38 -8.62 -15.05 9.97
CA ARG A 38 -9.52 -16.17 10.15
C ARG A 38 -10.97 -15.83 9.87
N ALA A 39 -11.44 -14.68 10.34
CA ALA A 39 -12.81 -14.22 10.11
C ALA A 39 -13.09 -14.02 8.61
N ILE A 40 -12.11 -13.53 7.82
CA ILE A 40 -12.26 -13.41 6.37
C ILE A 40 -12.26 -14.78 5.69
N VAL A 41 -11.41 -15.72 6.12
CA VAL A 41 -11.45 -17.12 5.64
C VAL A 41 -12.83 -17.70 5.84
N ASP A 42 -13.37 -17.62 7.07
CA ASP A 42 -14.69 -18.16 7.42
C ASP A 42 -15.82 -17.51 6.61
N ALA A 43 -15.69 -16.22 6.28
CA ALA A 43 -16.64 -15.51 5.44
C ALA A 43 -16.60 -15.95 3.97
N LEU A 44 -15.44 -16.32 3.42
CA LEU A 44 -15.30 -16.75 2.03
C LEU A 44 -15.52 -18.25 1.81
N ALA A 45 -15.28 -19.09 2.83
CA ALA A 45 -15.34 -20.54 2.72
C ALA A 45 -16.67 -21.10 2.15
N PRO A 46 -17.86 -20.53 2.47
CA PRO A 46 -19.14 -21.04 1.95
C PRO A 46 -19.35 -20.81 0.45
N TYR A 47 -18.54 -19.95 -0.21
CA TYR A 47 -18.80 -19.42 -1.55
C TYR A 47 -17.98 -20.07 -2.66
N GLY A 48 -17.50 -21.28 -2.45
CA GLY A 48 -16.85 -22.10 -3.49
C GLY A 48 -15.40 -21.70 -3.80
N PHE A 49 -14.80 -20.84 -3.01
CA PHE A 49 -13.38 -20.52 -3.14
C PHE A 49 -12.50 -21.66 -2.63
N THR A 50 -11.44 -21.96 -3.36
CA THR A 50 -10.31 -22.75 -2.85
C THR A 50 -9.40 -21.81 -2.06
N ILE A 51 -9.22 -22.09 -0.77
CA ILE A 51 -8.47 -21.22 0.15
C ILE A 51 -7.09 -21.83 0.42
N GLU A 52 -6.05 -21.05 0.18
CA GLU A 52 -4.66 -21.32 0.55
C GLU A 52 -4.30 -20.44 1.75
N TYR A 53 -4.17 -21.05 2.94
CA TYR A 53 -3.89 -20.37 4.19
C TYR A 53 -2.98 -21.22 5.10
N PRO A 54 -1.86 -20.69 5.61
CA PRO A 54 -1.29 -19.39 5.27
C PRO A 54 -0.75 -19.34 3.84
N PHE A 55 -0.71 -18.12 3.26
CA PHE A 55 -0.18 -17.89 1.92
C PHE A 55 1.16 -17.16 2.02
N MET A 56 2.21 -17.72 1.41
CA MET A 56 3.57 -17.14 1.38
C MET A 56 4.16 -16.80 2.76
N GLU A 57 3.85 -17.59 3.79
CA GLU A 57 4.37 -17.41 5.15
C GLU A 57 5.89 -17.31 5.20
N LYS A 58 6.57 -18.08 4.36
CA LYS A 58 8.02 -18.15 4.31
C LYS A 58 8.66 -16.86 3.82
N GLU A 59 8.08 -16.25 2.80
CA GLU A 59 8.51 -15.01 2.16
C GLU A 59 8.15 -13.78 3.00
N LEU A 60 6.99 -13.83 3.65
CA LEU A 60 6.49 -12.76 4.51
C LEU A 60 7.14 -12.79 5.91
N GLY A 61 7.38 -13.97 6.47
CA GLY A 61 7.83 -14.15 7.86
C GLY A 61 6.70 -14.12 8.90
N TYR A 62 5.42 -14.09 8.46
CA TYR A 62 4.21 -14.17 9.29
C TYR A 62 3.08 -14.87 8.51
N ASP A 63 2.06 -15.36 9.22
CA ASP A 63 1.06 -16.32 8.72
C ASP A 63 -0.35 -15.76 8.52
N THR A 64 -0.51 -14.43 8.49
CA THR A 64 -1.83 -13.80 8.45
C THR A 64 -2.38 -13.62 7.03
N ALA A 65 -1.55 -13.78 5.99
CA ALA A 65 -1.98 -13.70 4.60
C ALA A 65 -2.68 -14.98 4.12
N PHE A 66 -3.65 -14.83 3.20
CA PHE A 66 -4.19 -15.96 2.46
C PHE A 66 -4.66 -15.57 1.05
N ARG A 67 -4.86 -16.57 0.20
CA ARG A 67 -5.43 -16.44 -1.13
C ARG A 67 -6.65 -17.33 -1.27
N ALA A 68 -7.76 -16.75 -1.72
CA ALA A 68 -8.98 -17.46 -2.06
C ALA A 68 -9.19 -17.39 -3.58
N THR A 69 -9.27 -18.55 -4.24
CA THR A 69 -9.34 -18.68 -5.70
C THR A 69 -10.66 -19.30 -6.13
N LEU A 70 -11.37 -18.65 -7.04
CA LEU A 70 -12.55 -19.19 -7.73
C LEU A 70 -12.26 -19.27 -9.23
N LYS A 71 -12.25 -20.49 -9.81
CA LYS A 71 -12.03 -20.70 -11.24
C LYS A 71 -13.32 -21.12 -11.94
N ARG A 72 -13.69 -20.38 -12.99
CA ARG A 72 -14.83 -20.67 -13.89
C ARG A 72 -14.35 -20.83 -15.33
N GLY A 73 -13.82 -22.00 -15.64
CA GLY A 73 -13.26 -22.29 -16.97
C GLY A 73 -11.95 -21.55 -17.27
N GLU A 74 -11.61 -21.46 -18.54
CA GLU A 74 -10.43 -20.74 -19.02
C GLU A 74 -10.78 -19.28 -19.31
N GLY A 75 -9.85 -18.37 -19.04
CA GLY A 75 -10.07 -16.93 -19.23
C GLY A 75 -9.04 -16.09 -18.49
N PRO A 76 -9.26 -14.76 -18.42
CA PRO A 76 -8.36 -13.87 -17.70
C PRO A 76 -8.36 -14.13 -16.18
N LYS A 77 -7.31 -13.67 -15.51
CA LYS A 77 -7.23 -13.62 -14.04
C LYS A 77 -7.50 -12.21 -13.58
N CYS A 78 -8.31 -12.05 -12.52
CA CYS A 78 -8.53 -10.78 -11.83
C CYS A 78 -8.36 -11.00 -10.33
N SER A 79 -7.66 -10.08 -9.66
CA SER A 79 -7.43 -10.11 -8.22
C SER A 79 -8.10 -8.94 -7.50
N ILE A 80 -8.81 -9.24 -6.41
CA ILE A 80 -9.33 -8.26 -5.45
C ILE A 80 -8.42 -8.29 -4.23
N MET A 81 -7.77 -7.17 -3.91
CA MET A 81 -6.88 -7.03 -2.77
C MET A 81 -7.66 -6.60 -1.51
N VAL A 82 -7.28 -7.14 -0.35
CA VAL A 82 -7.97 -6.92 0.93
C VAL A 82 -6.96 -6.50 1.99
N GLU A 83 -7.05 -5.27 2.47
CA GLU A 83 -6.32 -4.75 3.62
C GLU A 83 -7.17 -4.86 4.88
N TYR A 84 -6.54 -5.09 6.06
CA TYR A 84 -7.30 -5.30 7.30
C TYR A 84 -6.50 -5.07 8.58
N ASP A 85 -5.24 -4.61 8.48
CA ASP A 85 -4.43 -4.24 9.64
C ASP A 85 -4.85 -2.90 10.25
N ALA A 86 -4.56 -2.70 11.53
CA ALA A 86 -4.88 -1.52 12.31
C ALA A 86 -3.63 -0.77 12.76
N LEU A 87 -3.80 0.50 13.12
CA LEU A 87 -2.74 1.35 13.66
C LEU A 87 -2.58 1.18 15.17
N PRO A 88 -1.35 1.12 15.70
CA PRO A 88 -1.12 1.07 17.14
C PRO A 88 -1.78 2.23 17.89
N GLY A 89 -2.57 1.93 18.93
CA GLY A 89 -3.20 2.91 19.80
C GLY A 89 -4.39 3.70 19.21
N ILE A 90 -4.59 3.65 17.90
CA ILE A 90 -5.70 4.33 17.20
C ILE A 90 -6.78 3.33 16.77
N GLY A 91 -6.40 2.09 16.45
CA GLY A 91 -7.27 1.13 15.79
C GLY A 91 -7.33 1.40 14.27
N HIS A 92 -8.45 1.12 13.63
CA HIS A 92 -8.58 1.28 12.17
C HIS A 92 -8.72 2.74 11.70
N GLY A 93 -7.75 3.58 12.08
CA GLY A 93 -7.71 5.00 11.71
C GLY A 93 -7.45 5.27 10.22
N CYS A 94 -7.10 4.23 9.43
CA CYS A 94 -7.02 4.25 7.97
C CYS A 94 -8.29 3.70 7.29
N GLY A 95 -9.17 3.03 8.06
CA GLY A 95 -10.45 2.52 7.57
C GLY A 95 -10.41 1.11 6.99
N HIS A 96 -9.32 0.35 7.23
CA HIS A 96 -9.16 -1.03 6.75
C HIS A 96 -10.28 -1.97 7.24
N ASN A 97 -10.83 -1.73 8.43
CA ASN A 97 -11.98 -2.47 8.96
C ASN A 97 -13.24 -2.34 8.09
N LEU A 98 -13.33 -1.34 7.22
CA LEU A 98 -14.49 -1.14 6.33
C LEU A 98 -14.17 -1.55 4.91
N HIS A 99 -13.04 -1.10 4.35
CA HIS A 99 -12.76 -1.38 2.94
C HIS A 99 -12.15 -2.79 2.71
N GLY A 100 -11.59 -3.43 3.73
CA GLY A 100 -11.29 -4.85 3.67
C GLY A 100 -12.57 -5.69 3.48
N PRO A 101 -13.56 -5.61 4.39
CA PRO A 101 -14.86 -6.24 4.20
C PRO A 101 -15.62 -5.81 2.94
N LEU A 102 -15.44 -4.58 2.43
CA LEU A 102 -15.95 -4.15 1.14
C LEU A 102 -15.39 -5.02 0.00
N SER A 103 -14.07 -5.25 -0.03
CA SER A 103 -13.39 -6.10 -1.00
C SER A 103 -13.85 -7.57 -0.89
N VAL A 104 -14.01 -8.08 0.34
CA VAL A 104 -14.57 -9.42 0.61
C VAL A 104 -15.99 -9.55 0.07
N LEU A 105 -16.85 -8.56 0.33
CA LEU A 105 -18.22 -8.55 -0.19
C LEU A 105 -18.26 -8.57 -1.72
N ALA A 106 -17.37 -7.85 -2.39
CA ALA A 106 -17.27 -7.89 -3.85
C ALA A 106 -16.90 -9.29 -4.36
N GLY A 107 -15.98 -9.99 -3.70
CA GLY A 107 -15.64 -11.39 -3.99
C GLY A 107 -16.83 -12.32 -3.81
N ILE A 108 -17.56 -12.23 -2.70
CA ILE A 108 -18.78 -13.02 -2.43
C ILE A 108 -19.84 -12.75 -3.51
N VAL A 109 -20.09 -11.49 -3.83
CA VAL A 109 -21.08 -11.12 -4.87
C VAL A 109 -20.75 -11.75 -6.22
N LEU A 110 -19.47 -11.71 -6.64
CA LEU A 110 -19.02 -12.31 -7.89
C LEU A 110 -19.17 -13.84 -7.88
N SER A 111 -18.91 -14.49 -6.75
CA SER A 111 -19.07 -15.95 -6.61
C SER A 111 -20.51 -16.42 -6.69
N GLU A 112 -21.46 -15.59 -6.26
CA GLU A 112 -22.90 -15.87 -6.27
C GLU A 112 -23.60 -15.52 -7.60
N LEU A 113 -22.88 -14.96 -8.58
CA LEU A 113 -23.42 -14.76 -9.92
C LEU A 113 -23.63 -16.12 -10.63
N PRO A 114 -24.53 -16.21 -11.62
CA PRO A 114 -24.68 -17.40 -12.46
C PRO A 114 -23.32 -17.90 -12.96
N GLU A 115 -23.16 -19.22 -13.10
CA GLU A 115 -21.88 -19.84 -13.44
C GLU A 115 -21.35 -19.35 -14.80
N ASP A 116 -22.23 -19.00 -15.72
CA ASP A 116 -21.94 -18.44 -17.04
C ASP A 116 -21.76 -16.91 -17.06
N ALA A 117 -21.85 -16.24 -15.92
CA ALA A 117 -21.71 -14.79 -15.84
C ALA A 117 -20.31 -14.29 -16.22
N PHE A 118 -19.28 -15.11 -16.02
CA PHE A 118 -17.92 -14.89 -16.48
C PHE A 118 -17.13 -16.18 -16.61
N HIS A 119 -16.05 -16.15 -17.40
CA HIS A 119 -15.05 -17.20 -17.50
C HIS A 119 -13.68 -16.65 -17.12
N GLY A 120 -12.90 -17.45 -16.38
CA GLY A 120 -11.56 -17.07 -15.91
C GLY A 120 -11.34 -17.39 -14.43
N THR A 121 -10.36 -16.72 -13.83
CA THR A 121 -9.97 -16.90 -12.43
C THR A 121 -10.18 -15.62 -11.65
N LEU A 122 -11.00 -15.66 -10.61
CA LEU A 122 -11.12 -14.61 -9.60
C LEU A 122 -10.29 -15.00 -8.39
N GLU A 123 -9.39 -14.12 -7.96
CA GLU A 123 -8.66 -14.26 -6.69
C GLU A 123 -9.08 -13.15 -5.72
N VAL A 124 -9.30 -13.51 -4.46
CA VAL A 124 -9.37 -12.58 -3.34
C VAL A 124 -8.09 -12.78 -2.55
N ILE A 125 -7.19 -11.80 -2.59
CA ILE A 125 -5.86 -11.86 -1.99
C ILE A 125 -5.85 -10.96 -0.77
N VAL A 126 -5.68 -11.57 0.39
CA VAL A 126 -5.64 -10.88 1.67
C VAL A 126 -4.22 -10.44 1.95
N THR A 127 -4.03 -9.13 2.04
CA THR A 127 -2.74 -8.44 2.02
C THR A 127 -2.50 -7.73 3.35
N PRO A 128 -1.93 -8.44 4.36
CA PRO A 128 -1.68 -7.89 5.70
C PRO A 128 -0.57 -6.83 5.71
N ALA A 129 -0.48 -6.12 6.84
CA ALA A 129 0.64 -5.25 7.21
C ALA A 129 0.92 -4.10 6.22
N GLU A 130 -0.13 -3.49 5.63
CA GLU A 130 0.02 -2.34 4.71
C GLU A 130 0.67 -1.15 5.41
N GLU A 131 0.30 -0.90 6.67
CA GLU A 131 0.77 0.24 7.47
C GLU A 131 2.26 0.14 7.89
N THR A 132 2.92 -0.98 7.63
CA THR A 132 4.31 -1.21 8.08
C THR A 132 5.22 -1.78 7.00
N VAL A 133 5.11 -3.09 6.69
CA VAL A 133 6.04 -3.79 5.79
C VAL A 133 5.50 -4.01 4.39
N GLY A 134 4.17 -3.98 4.22
CA GLY A 134 3.49 -4.07 2.93
C GLY A 134 3.57 -5.45 2.29
N ALA A 135 2.61 -6.36 2.57
CA ALA A 135 2.61 -7.69 1.96
C ALA A 135 2.53 -7.65 0.43
N LYS A 136 1.84 -6.66 -0.15
CA LYS A 136 1.70 -6.50 -1.60
C LYS A 136 3.06 -6.27 -2.29
N LEU A 137 4.03 -5.63 -1.61
CA LEU A 137 5.40 -5.49 -2.10
C LEU A 137 6.05 -6.86 -2.31
N ILE A 138 5.95 -7.76 -1.34
CA ILE A 138 6.51 -9.12 -1.42
C ILE A 138 5.76 -9.93 -2.48
N PHE A 139 4.42 -9.88 -2.49
CA PHE A 139 3.61 -10.58 -3.48
C PHE A 139 3.92 -10.12 -4.92
N ALA A 140 4.08 -8.82 -5.14
CA ALA A 140 4.48 -8.29 -6.44
C ALA A 140 5.87 -8.79 -6.86
N LYS A 141 6.83 -8.79 -5.93
CA LYS A 141 8.20 -9.29 -6.17
C LYS A 141 8.21 -10.77 -6.56
N GLU A 142 7.41 -11.58 -5.88
CA GLU A 142 7.32 -13.03 -6.11
C GLU A 142 6.37 -13.40 -7.28
N GLY A 143 5.80 -12.40 -7.97
CA GLY A 143 5.02 -12.61 -9.20
C GLY A 143 3.58 -13.06 -8.98
N VAL A 144 3.00 -12.87 -7.79
CA VAL A 144 1.61 -13.25 -7.47
C VAL A 144 0.61 -12.62 -8.45
N PHE A 145 0.86 -11.38 -8.83
CA PHE A 145 -0.01 -10.60 -9.73
C PHE A 145 0.38 -10.70 -11.21
N ASP A 146 1.40 -11.50 -11.55
CA ASP A 146 1.84 -11.60 -12.96
C ASP A 146 0.74 -12.20 -13.84
N GLY A 147 0.46 -11.51 -14.94
CA GLY A 147 -0.58 -11.93 -15.90
C GLY A 147 -2.01 -11.61 -15.46
N ASP A 148 -2.23 -10.89 -14.35
CA ASP A 148 -3.55 -10.38 -14.01
C ASP A 148 -4.03 -9.38 -15.06
N ALA A 149 -5.28 -9.55 -15.49
CA ALA A 149 -5.94 -8.55 -16.33
C ALA A 149 -6.37 -7.31 -15.53
N LEU A 150 -6.52 -7.47 -14.22
CA LEU A 150 -6.82 -6.41 -13.26
C LEU A 150 -6.49 -6.88 -11.84
N ALA A 151 -5.75 -6.05 -11.10
CA ALA A 151 -5.73 -6.06 -9.64
C ALA A 151 -6.48 -4.83 -9.12
N ILE A 152 -7.41 -5.01 -8.19
CA ILE A 152 -8.28 -3.92 -7.73
C ILE A 152 -8.48 -3.94 -6.23
N MET A 153 -8.52 -2.75 -5.64
CA MET A 153 -9.03 -2.50 -4.30
C MET A 153 -9.73 -1.14 -4.24
N MET A 154 -10.44 -0.89 -3.16
CA MET A 154 -11.08 0.39 -2.91
C MET A 154 -10.84 0.81 -1.47
N HIS A 155 -10.16 1.91 -1.26
CA HIS A 155 -9.77 2.43 0.05
C HIS A 155 -10.81 3.43 0.58
N SER A 156 -10.94 3.53 1.89
CA SER A 156 -11.80 4.51 2.55
C SER A 156 -11.20 5.92 2.47
N THR A 157 -12.04 6.91 2.19
CA THR A 157 -11.69 8.33 2.29
C THR A 157 -12.85 9.13 2.88
N SER A 158 -12.71 10.43 2.99
CA SER A 158 -13.73 11.33 3.55
C SER A 158 -13.82 12.65 2.79
N GLY A 159 -14.87 13.45 3.08
CA GLY A 159 -15.09 14.76 2.46
C GLY A 159 -16.07 14.74 1.28
N GLY A 160 -16.88 13.69 1.16
CA GLY A 160 -18.04 13.61 0.22
C GLY A 160 -17.67 13.38 -1.24
N ILE A 161 -16.39 13.15 -1.59
CA ILE A 161 -15.96 12.92 -2.96
C ILE A 161 -15.06 11.69 -3.02
N SER A 162 -15.52 10.66 -3.71
CA SER A 162 -14.73 9.45 -4.04
C SER A 162 -13.67 9.76 -5.11
N ARG A 163 -12.70 8.88 -5.30
CA ARG A 163 -11.61 9.08 -6.27
C ARG A 163 -11.43 7.86 -7.15
N THR A 164 -11.12 8.11 -8.42
CA THR A 164 -10.96 7.04 -9.41
C THR A 164 -9.74 6.16 -9.15
N ASN A 165 -8.70 6.72 -8.55
CA ASN A 165 -7.44 6.03 -8.27
C ASN A 165 -6.63 6.81 -7.25
N THR A 166 -5.44 6.30 -6.86
CA THR A 166 -4.43 7.04 -6.10
C THR A 166 -3.28 7.52 -6.98
N GLN A 167 -2.60 8.57 -6.52
CA GLN A 167 -1.25 8.92 -6.94
C GLN A 167 -0.35 8.75 -5.72
N ALA A 168 0.42 7.66 -5.67
CA ALA A 168 1.34 7.37 -4.58
C ALA A 168 2.76 7.80 -4.95
N ASN A 169 3.53 8.21 -3.94
CA ASN A 169 4.97 8.41 -4.09
C ASN A 169 5.71 7.08 -3.93
N ALA A 170 6.76 6.90 -4.71
CA ALA A 170 7.79 5.94 -4.35
C ALA A 170 8.52 6.41 -3.08
N LEU A 171 8.91 5.47 -2.22
CA LEU A 171 9.49 5.69 -0.90
C LEU A 171 10.64 4.72 -0.67
N ARG A 172 11.76 5.23 -0.14
CA ARG A 172 12.83 4.40 0.45
C ARG A 172 13.31 5.02 1.74
N ALA A 173 13.50 4.19 2.76
CA ALA A 173 13.99 4.59 4.07
C ALA A 173 15.14 3.71 4.54
N TYR A 174 16.14 4.32 5.17
CA TYR A 174 17.28 3.64 5.76
C TYR A 174 17.48 3.99 7.22
N GLU A 175 17.90 3.02 8.01
CA GLU A 175 18.76 3.28 9.15
C GLU A 175 20.19 3.33 8.64
N ILE A 176 20.84 4.49 8.81
CA ILE A 176 22.22 4.74 8.39
C ILE A 176 23.07 4.82 9.65
N THR A 177 24.02 3.88 9.80
CA THR A 177 24.90 3.80 10.97
C THR A 177 26.31 4.16 10.58
N PHE A 178 26.88 5.16 11.26
CA PHE A 178 28.29 5.50 11.20
C PHE A 178 29.03 4.88 12.36
N THR A 179 30.17 4.23 12.07
CA THR A 179 31.03 3.62 13.07
C THR A 179 32.44 4.19 12.97
N GLY A 180 32.93 4.68 14.08
CA GLY A 180 34.26 5.30 14.23
C GLY A 180 35.07 4.63 15.35
N LYS A 181 35.75 5.45 16.13
CA LYS A 181 36.63 5.00 17.24
C LYS A 181 36.55 5.96 18.42
N THR A 182 36.35 5.42 19.63
CA THR A 182 36.39 6.19 20.87
C THR A 182 37.76 6.75 21.19
N ALA A 183 37.78 7.90 21.84
CA ALA A 183 38.95 8.47 22.50
C ALA A 183 38.51 9.40 23.64
N HIS A 184 39.41 9.76 24.54
CA HIS A 184 39.13 10.76 25.56
C HIS A 184 39.08 12.17 24.92
N ALA A 185 37.94 12.83 24.94
CA ALA A 185 37.73 14.06 24.16
C ALA A 185 38.64 15.23 24.56
N ALA A 186 39.15 15.27 25.81
CA ALA A 186 40.08 16.28 26.30
C ALA A 186 41.55 15.81 26.41
N GLY A 187 41.78 14.47 26.46
CA GLY A 187 43.10 13.91 26.56
C GLY A 187 43.75 13.68 25.21
N ASP A 188 43.16 12.76 24.46
CA ASP A 188 43.72 12.21 23.23
C ASP A 188 42.70 12.19 22.08
N PRO A 189 42.01 13.35 21.77
CA PRO A 189 40.91 13.38 20.77
C PRO A 189 41.39 12.98 19.36
N TRP A 190 42.67 13.16 19.04
CA TRP A 190 43.27 12.81 17.74
C TRP A 190 43.40 11.28 17.53
N ASP A 191 43.27 10.47 18.58
CA ASP A 191 43.23 9.02 18.49
C ASP A 191 41.84 8.45 18.20
N GLY A 192 40.82 9.32 18.22
CA GLY A 192 39.40 8.99 17.96
C GLY A 192 38.96 9.28 16.53
N HIS A 193 37.93 8.56 16.07
CA HIS A 193 37.22 8.83 14.82
C HIS A 193 35.75 9.12 15.17
N ASN A 194 35.33 10.36 15.00
CA ASN A 194 34.03 10.84 15.50
C ASN A 194 32.88 10.51 14.58
N ALA A 195 32.13 9.43 14.88
CA ALA A 195 30.97 8.97 14.11
C ALA A 195 29.85 10.03 14.07
N LEU A 196 29.60 10.79 15.16
CA LEU A 196 28.59 11.85 15.17
C LEU A 196 28.98 12.99 14.22
N THR A 197 30.26 13.33 14.14
CA THR A 197 30.72 14.34 13.19
C THR A 197 30.54 13.85 11.74
N ALA A 198 30.81 12.56 11.47
CA ALA A 198 30.58 11.96 10.16
C ALA A 198 29.09 12.01 9.77
N LEU A 199 28.17 11.66 10.69
CA LEU A 199 26.74 11.75 10.49
C LEU A 199 26.29 13.22 10.20
N ARG A 200 26.78 14.19 10.96
CA ARG A 200 26.47 15.60 10.71
C ARG A 200 26.95 16.06 9.34
N LYS A 201 28.18 15.62 8.92
CA LYS A 201 28.70 15.94 7.58
C LYS A 201 27.92 15.25 6.47
N PHE A 202 27.37 14.08 6.70
CA PHE A 202 26.42 13.47 5.76
C PHE A 202 25.21 14.38 5.55
N LEU A 203 24.57 14.88 6.62
CA LEU A 203 23.43 15.80 6.49
C LEU A 203 23.80 17.09 5.77
N ASP A 204 24.98 17.69 6.09
CA ASP A 204 25.51 18.87 5.39
C ASP A 204 25.70 18.60 3.87
N LEU A 205 26.19 17.41 3.51
CA LEU A 205 26.39 17.02 2.09
C LEU A 205 25.05 16.79 1.38
N VAL A 206 24.06 16.20 2.04
CA VAL A 206 22.69 16.06 1.48
C VAL A 206 22.07 17.44 1.25
N ASP A 207 22.23 18.35 2.21
CA ASP A 207 21.71 19.73 2.09
C ASP A 207 22.43 20.49 0.94
N ALA A 208 23.73 20.30 0.77
CA ALA A 208 24.48 20.85 -0.35
C ALA A 208 24.06 20.30 -1.72
N ARG A 209 23.35 19.18 -1.75
CA ARG A 209 22.81 18.56 -2.99
C ARG A 209 21.36 18.95 -3.29
N ARG A 210 20.67 19.69 -2.40
CA ARG A 210 19.25 20.04 -2.58
C ARG A 210 18.96 20.85 -3.83
N ASP A 211 19.91 21.64 -4.31
CA ASP A 211 19.81 22.39 -5.57
C ASP A 211 19.72 21.48 -6.83
N SER A 212 20.20 20.24 -6.70
CA SER A 212 20.13 19.22 -7.76
C SER A 212 18.94 18.26 -7.61
N PHE A 213 18.09 18.42 -6.58
CA PHE A 213 16.90 17.62 -6.41
C PHE A 213 15.77 18.14 -7.30
N HIS A 214 15.02 17.23 -7.89
CA HIS A 214 13.82 17.62 -8.62
C HIS A 214 12.77 18.24 -7.68
N PRO A 215 11.93 19.18 -8.17
CA PRO A 215 10.78 19.66 -7.39
C PRO A 215 9.94 18.50 -6.85
N PHE A 216 9.37 18.68 -5.67
CA PHE A 216 8.58 17.67 -4.94
C PHE A 216 9.38 16.52 -4.31
N THR A 217 10.71 16.51 -4.38
CA THR A 217 11.54 15.59 -3.61
C THR A 217 11.37 15.86 -2.12
N ILE A 218 11.00 14.83 -1.36
CA ILE A 218 11.01 14.84 0.10
C ILE A 218 12.25 14.06 0.54
N ALA A 219 13.08 14.68 1.40
CA ALA A 219 14.23 14.01 2.01
C ALA A 219 14.32 14.51 3.45
N SER A 220 14.10 13.62 4.41
CA SER A 220 14.01 13.94 5.83
C SER A 220 14.57 12.81 6.70
N GLY A 221 14.95 13.14 7.93
CA GLY A 221 15.46 12.12 8.86
C GLY A 221 15.55 12.63 10.29
N ILE A 222 15.74 11.67 11.18
CA ILE A 222 15.94 11.90 12.61
C ILE A 222 17.20 11.18 13.08
N ILE A 223 18.00 11.83 13.95
CA ILE A 223 19.12 11.18 14.59
C ILE A 223 18.59 10.30 15.72
N THR A 224 18.91 9.00 15.67
CA THR A 224 18.46 8.01 16.66
C THR A 224 19.55 7.72 17.70
N GLU A 225 20.83 7.91 17.34
CA GLU A 225 21.96 7.73 18.24
C GLU A 225 23.06 8.78 17.94
N GLY A 226 23.60 9.44 18.95
CA GLY A 226 24.61 10.51 18.78
C GLY A 226 25.76 10.46 19.77
N GLY A 227 26.02 9.31 20.41
CA GLY A 227 27.06 9.11 21.42
C GLY A 227 26.50 8.99 22.84
N LYS A 228 27.38 8.73 23.83
CA LYS A 228 26.99 8.38 25.21
C LYS A 228 27.32 9.45 26.24
N ALA A 229 28.44 10.16 26.07
CA ALA A 229 28.92 11.17 27.02
C ALA A 229 29.74 12.23 26.29
N PRO A 230 29.69 13.51 26.73
CA PRO A 230 30.37 14.61 26.04
C PRO A 230 31.90 14.57 26.13
N ASN A 231 32.46 13.83 27.08
CA ASN A 231 33.90 13.66 27.29
C ASN A 231 34.47 12.42 26.55
N VAL A 232 33.66 11.74 25.74
CA VAL A 232 34.04 10.59 24.93
C VAL A 232 33.78 10.86 23.48
N VAL A 233 34.73 10.71 22.58
CA VAL A 233 34.53 10.78 21.13
C VAL A 233 33.54 9.68 20.72
N PRO A 234 32.41 10.00 20.11
CA PRO A 234 31.41 9.01 19.69
C PRO A 234 31.96 8.05 18.65
N ASP A 235 31.96 6.75 18.98
CA ASP A 235 32.34 5.66 18.08
C ASP A 235 31.14 5.14 17.26
N ARG A 236 29.92 5.51 17.61
CA ARG A 236 28.72 5.15 16.90
C ARG A 236 27.74 6.32 16.87
N ALA A 237 27.15 6.54 15.70
CA ALA A 237 26.02 7.43 15.49
C ALA A 237 25.10 6.85 14.44
N ALA A 238 23.80 7.01 14.64
CA ALA A 238 22.79 6.47 13.72
C ALA A 238 21.67 7.48 13.47
N LEU A 239 21.05 7.38 12.30
CA LEU A 239 19.87 8.13 11.94
C LEU A 239 18.94 7.26 11.11
N ARG A 240 17.63 7.53 11.20
CA ARG A 240 16.66 7.10 10.19
C ARG A 240 16.50 8.21 9.18
N PHE A 241 16.62 7.86 7.89
CA PHE A 241 16.56 8.80 6.79
C PHE A 241 15.66 8.25 5.69
N GLU A 242 14.71 9.07 5.23
CA GLU A 242 13.70 8.72 4.26
C GLU A 242 13.74 9.70 3.08
N PHE A 243 13.49 9.19 1.87
CA PHE A 243 13.28 10.04 0.71
C PHE A 243 12.13 9.49 -0.15
N ARG A 244 11.34 10.43 -0.69
CA ARG A 244 10.14 10.16 -1.49
C ARG A 244 10.15 10.99 -2.77
N TYR A 245 9.61 10.42 -3.82
CA TYR A 245 9.38 11.11 -5.09
C TYR A 245 8.22 10.47 -5.87
N PRO A 246 7.49 11.24 -6.73
CA PRO A 246 6.37 10.72 -7.52
C PRO A 246 6.70 9.64 -8.56
N VAL A 247 7.98 9.35 -8.82
CA VAL A 247 8.41 8.35 -9.83
C VAL A 247 9.60 7.55 -9.28
N LYS A 248 9.50 6.23 -9.33
CA LYS A 248 10.48 5.24 -8.84
C LYS A 248 11.90 5.50 -9.36
N ARG A 249 12.06 5.82 -10.64
CA ARG A 249 13.39 6.09 -11.23
C ARG A 249 14.16 7.18 -10.48
N GLU A 250 13.48 8.20 -9.99
CA GLU A 250 14.13 9.25 -9.20
C GLU A 250 14.55 8.76 -7.82
N ILE A 251 13.83 7.80 -7.22
CA ILE A 251 14.24 7.15 -5.97
C ILE A 251 15.60 6.46 -6.13
N GLU A 252 15.84 5.78 -7.25
CA GLU A 252 17.14 5.15 -7.54
C GLU A 252 18.26 6.19 -7.65
N ARG A 253 17.98 7.34 -8.28
CA ARG A 253 18.94 8.45 -8.36
C ARG A 253 19.21 9.05 -6.98
N LEU A 254 18.18 9.28 -6.18
CA LEU A 254 18.31 9.81 -4.82
C LEU A 254 19.06 8.83 -3.90
N ASP A 255 18.79 7.54 -4.02
CA ASP A 255 19.51 6.48 -3.30
C ASP A 255 21.03 6.57 -3.54
N GLN A 256 21.42 6.70 -4.80
CA GLN A 256 22.84 6.85 -5.15
C GLN A 256 23.45 8.14 -4.57
N ILE A 257 22.72 9.25 -4.58
CA ILE A 257 23.18 10.52 -3.99
C ILE A 257 23.34 10.36 -2.47
N VAL A 258 22.34 9.82 -1.78
CA VAL A 258 22.36 9.62 -0.32
C VAL A 258 23.54 8.72 0.08
N LYS A 259 23.71 7.60 -0.62
CA LYS A 259 24.82 6.67 -0.35
C LYS A 259 26.19 7.32 -0.62
N ASN A 260 26.33 8.12 -1.66
CA ASN A 260 27.59 8.82 -1.96
C ASN A 260 27.89 9.90 -0.91
N CYS A 261 26.89 10.66 -0.45
CA CYS A 261 27.06 11.64 0.62
C CYS A 261 27.52 10.98 1.92
N ALA A 262 26.88 9.85 2.30
CA ALA A 262 27.23 9.11 3.51
C ALA A 262 28.63 8.50 3.43
N LYS A 263 28.98 7.86 2.32
CA LYS A 263 30.32 7.30 2.10
C LYS A 263 31.39 8.38 2.09
N GLY A 264 31.14 9.54 1.45
CA GLY A 264 32.05 10.66 1.45
C GLY A 264 32.27 11.26 2.84
N ALA A 265 31.23 11.41 3.64
CA ALA A 265 31.31 11.86 5.02
C ALA A 265 32.11 10.86 5.89
N ALA A 266 31.81 9.57 5.76
CA ALA A 266 32.52 8.53 6.49
C ALA A 266 34.02 8.51 6.15
N LEU A 267 34.36 8.55 4.86
CA LEU A 267 35.75 8.57 4.40
C LEU A 267 36.53 9.77 4.94
N ALA A 268 35.92 10.95 4.95
CA ALA A 268 36.58 12.19 5.41
C ALA A 268 36.87 12.20 6.93
N LEU A 269 36.20 11.33 7.70
CA LEU A 269 36.32 11.25 9.16
C LEU A 269 36.88 9.91 9.63
N ASP A 270 37.49 9.12 8.75
CA ASP A 270 38.05 7.79 9.03
C ASP A 270 37.04 6.83 9.71
N CYS A 271 35.75 6.97 9.34
CA CYS A 271 34.65 6.15 9.81
C CYS A 271 34.20 5.15 8.72
N SER A 272 33.46 4.13 9.12
CA SER A 272 32.64 3.31 8.21
C SER A 272 31.17 3.73 8.23
N VAL A 273 30.42 3.34 7.20
CA VAL A 273 28.98 3.57 7.13
C VAL A 273 28.27 2.33 6.59
N GLU A 274 27.15 1.98 7.24
CA GLU A 274 26.27 0.88 6.88
C GLU A 274 24.85 1.39 6.66
N PHE A 275 24.12 0.71 5.75
CA PHE A 275 22.74 1.01 5.40
C PHE A 275 21.87 -0.22 5.64
N THR A 276 20.86 -0.10 6.48
CA THR A 276 19.83 -1.10 6.67
C THR A 276 18.48 -0.50 6.26
N LEU A 277 17.68 -1.20 5.46
CA LEU A 277 16.33 -0.74 5.15
C LEU A 277 15.54 -0.56 6.46
N ALA A 278 14.95 0.60 6.67
CA ALA A 278 14.22 0.97 7.88
C ALA A 278 12.69 1.02 7.68
N GLY A 279 12.23 0.49 6.57
CA GLY A 279 10.82 0.42 6.17
C GLY A 279 10.68 -0.21 4.80
N PRO A 280 9.46 -0.24 4.27
CA PRO A 280 9.20 -0.79 2.94
C PRO A 280 9.84 0.08 1.85
N ASP A 281 10.18 -0.57 0.73
CA ASP A 281 10.66 0.07 -0.50
C ASP A 281 9.49 0.15 -1.48
N PHE A 282 8.62 1.16 -1.30
CA PHE A 282 7.42 1.31 -2.08
C PHE A 282 7.69 1.97 -3.42
N ASP A 283 7.11 1.40 -4.47
CA ASP A 283 7.07 2.01 -5.79
C ASP A 283 5.93 3.04 -5.87
N ASP A 284 6.04 3.98 -6.82
CA ASP A 284 4.94 4.86 -7.16
C ASP A 284 3.85 4.12 -7.94
N MET A 285 2.66 4.73 -8.04
CA MET A 285 1.54 4.11 -8.74
C MET A 285 1.65 4.30 -10.26
N VAL A 286 1.69 3.19 -11.02
CA VAL A 286 1.47 3.18 -12.47
C VAL A 286 -0.01 3.29 -12.72
N ARG A 287 -0.44 4.34 -13.41
CA ARG A 287 -1.85 4.62 -13.69
C ARG A 287 -2.23 4.16 -15.10
N VAL A 288 -3.43 3.62 -15.21
CA VAL A 288 -4.04 3.21 -16.49
C VAL A 288 -5.34 4.00 -16.67
N PRO A 289 -5.32 5.10 -17.45
CA PRO A 289 -6.45 6.00 -17.65
C PRO A 289 -7.76 5.31 -18.05
N LEU A 290 -7.71 4.29 -18.90
CA LEU A 290 -8.89 3.52 -19.29
C LEU A 290 -9.59 2.84 -18.10
N LEU A 291 -8.84 2.35 -17.11
CA LEU A 291 -9.42 1.82 -15.87
C LEU A 291 -10.08 2.93 -15.03
N GLU A 292 -9.42 4.10 -14.97
CA GLU A 292 -9.92 5.26 -14.21
C GLU A 292 -11.20 5.86 -14.84
N GLU A 293 -11.26 5.92 -16.16
CA GLU A 293 -12.46 6.32 -16.89
C GLU A 293 -13.63 5.36 -16.63
N LYS A 294 -13.36 4.05 -16.71
CA LYS A 294 -14.40 3.05 -16.48
C LYS A 294 -14.93 3.07 -15.05
N ILE A 295 -14.08 3.14 -14.03
CA ILE A 295 -14.54 3.20 -12.64
C ILE A 295 -15.27 4.51 -12.35
N LYS A 296 -14.91 5.62 -13.00
CA LYS A 296 -15.63 6.91 -12.92
C LYS A 296 -17.06 6.79 -13.46
N GLU A 297 -17.24 6.11 -14.60
CA GLU A 297 -18.57 5.79 -15.15
C GLU A 297 -19.39 4.96 -14.16
N LEU A 298 -18.78 3.94 -13.56
CA LEU A 298 -19.44 3.08 -12.59
C LEU A 298 -19.85 3.88 -11.34
N PHE A 299 -18.97 4.61 -10.70
CA PHE A 299 -19.32 5.49 -9.57
C PHE A 299 -20.47 6.41 -9.91
N THR A 300 -20.40 7.08 -11.05
CA THR A 300 -21.46 7.98 -11.52
C THR A 300 -22.80 7.24 -11.69
N SER A 301 -22.78 6.01 -12.22
CA SER A 301 -23.99 5.21 -12.40
C SER A 301 -24.64 4.82 -11.07
N TYR A 302 -23.85 4.69 -10.00
CA TYR A 302 -24.32 4.45 -8.63
C TYR A 302 -24.64 5.75 -7.86
N GLY A 303 -24.63 6.91 -8.54
CA GLY A 303 -24.92 8.21 -7.94
C GLY A 303 -23.83 8.68 -6.95
N GLU A 304 -22.62 8.18 -7.09
CA GLU A 304 -21.49 8.54 -6.22
C GLU A 304 -20.75 9.76 -6.80
N PRO A 305 -20.58 10.85 -6.03
CA PRO A 305 -19.71 11.95 -6.42
C PRO A 305 -18.27 11.45 -6.53
N VAL A 306 -17.67 11.62 -7.71
CA VAL A 306 -16.32 11.11 -7.99
C VAL A 306 -15.47 12.17 -8.66
N GLY A 307 -14.22 12.30 -8.19
CA GLY A 307 -13.19 13.14 -8.77
C GLY A 307 -11.95 12.33 -9.20
N ASP A 308 -11.07 13.01 -9.92
CA ASP A 308 -9.78 12.47 -10.32
C ASP A 308 -8.87 12.27 -9.11
N PRO A 309 -7.80 11.45 -9.20
CA PRO A 309 -6.84 11.26 -8.12
C PRO A 309 -6.25 12.59 -7.62
N LEU A 310 -6.06 12.70 -6.31
CA LEU A 310 -5.35 13.84 -5.73
C LEU A 310 -3.85 13.76 -6.03
N PRO A 311 -3.12 14.90 -6.00
CA PRO A 311 -1.66 14.88 -6.07
C PRO A 311 -1.03 13.94 -5.04
N PRO A 312 0.15 13.38 -5.30
CA PRO A 312 0.78 12.41 -4.40
C PRO A 312 1.00 13.01 -3.01
N GLY A 313 0.42 12.37 -1.98
CA GLY A 313 0.54 12.79 -0.59
C GLY A 313 1.07 11.69 0.34
N GLY A 314 0.99 10.43 -0.10
CA GLY A 314 1.40 9.24 0.64
C GLY A 314 2.08 8.23 -0.25
N SER A 315 2.32 7.04 0.31
CA SER A 315 2.85 5.86 -0.38
C SER A 315 1.97 4.67 -0.03
N THR A 316 1.92 3.66 -0.87
CA THR A 316 1.22 2.39 -0.63
C THR A 316 1.93 1.27 -1.36
N ASP A 317 1.89 0.06 -0.81
CA ASP A 317 2.44 -1.14 -1.44
C ASP A 317 1.66 -1.58 -2.70
N ALA A 318 0.45 -1.04 -2.94
CA ALA A 318 -0.26 -1.20 -4.20
C ALA A 318 0.52 -0.58 -5.40
N GLY A 319 1.41 0.38 -5.15
CA GLY A 319 2.36 0.88 -6.14
C GLY A 319 3.19 -0.24 -6.74
N ASN A 320 3.73 -1.15 -5.92
CA ASN A 320 4.53 -2.28 -6.37
C ASN A 320 3.72 -3.26 -7.25
N VAL A 321 2.44 -3.49 -6.92
CA VAL A 321 1.52 -4.29 -7.74
C VAL A 321 1.31 -3.64 -9.11
N SER A 322 1.18 -2.31 -9.15
CA SER A 322 0.90 -1.55 -10.36
C SER A 322 1.99 -1.62 -11.44
N TYR A 323 3.20 -2.05 -11.10
CA TYR A 323 4.25 -2.38 -12.06
C TYR A 323 4.17 -3.79 -12.64
N ARG A 324 3.31 -4.66 -12.06
CA ARG A 324 3.18 -6.07 -12.46
C ARG A 324 1.97 -6.32 -13.35
N CYS A 325 0.89 -5.58 -13.13
CA CYS A 325 -0.37 -5.72 -13.88
C CYS A 325 -1.19 -4.43 -13.85
N PRO A 326 -2.20 -4.28 -14.72
CA PRO A 326 -3.17 -3.19 -14.64
C PRO A 326 -3.81 -3.14 -13.27
N THR A 327 -3.64 -2.03 -12.53
CA THR A 327 -4.03 -1.92 -11.12
C THR A 327 -4.89 -0.70 -10.86
N LEU A 328 -5.96 -0.88 -10.07
CA LEU A 328 -6.81 0.20 -9.53
C LEU A 328 -6.78 0.21 -8.01
N HIS A 329 -6.43 1.35 -7.46
CA HIS A 329 -6.55 1.68 -6.03
C HIS A 329 -7.47 2.88 -5.90
N ALA A 330 -8.79 2.65 -6.03
CA ALA A 330 -9.80 3.69 -5.95
C ALA A 330 -10.11 4.07 -4.50
N TYR A 331 -10.78 5.20 -4.30
CA TYR A 331 -11.27 5.62 -2.98
C TYR A 331 -12.77 5.81 -2.97
N ILE A 332 -13.42 5.38 -1.89
CA ILE A 332 -14.82 5.66 -1.62
C ILE A 332 -14.97 6.56 -0.40
N SER A 333 -15.76 7.62 -0.53
CA SER A 333 -15.98 8.56 0.57
C SER A 333 -17.00 8.01 1.57
N ILE A 334 -16.53 7.74 2.79
CA ILE A 334 -17.33 7.16 3.89
C ILE A 334 -17.90 8.21 4.84
N SER A 335 -17.62 9.49 4.58
CA SER A 335 -18.09 10.62 5.37
C SER A 335 -18.13 11.89 4.52
N ASP A 336 -19.22 12.67 4.61
CA ASP A 336 -19.32 13.98 3.97
C ASP A 336 -18.40 15.01 4.62
N LYS A 337 -18.04 14.79 5.89
CA LYS A 337 -17.09 15.64 6.61
C LYS A 337 -15.68 15.12 6.39
N ALA A 338 -14.74 16.03 6.19
CA ALA A 338 -13.33 15.68 6.13
C ALA A 338 -12.86 15.14 7.49
N CYS A 339 -12.30 13.93 7.47
CA CYS A 339 -11.64 13.28 8.59
C CYS A 339 -10.18 13.05 8.18
N PRO A 340 -9.20 13.52 8.95
CA PRO A 340 -7.81 13.21 8.66
C PRO A 340 -7.57 11.70 8.67
N GLY A 341 -6.76 11.20 7.74
CA GLY A 341 -6.25 9.84 7.82
C GLY A 341 -5.46 9.62 9.11
N HIS A 342 -5.33 8.38 9.56
CA HIS A 342 -4.66 7.98 10.80
C HIS A 342 -5.21 8.70 12.05
N SER A 343 -6.54 8.88 12.09
CA SER A 343 -7.21 9.55 13.20
C SER A 343 -8.39 8.74 13.76
N THR A 344 -8.71 9.01 15.03
CA THR A 344 -9.92 8.46 15.65
C THR A 344 -11.20 8.93 14.95
N ALA A 345 -11.18 10.12 14.32
CA ALA A 345 -12.32 10.64 13.57
C ALA A 345 -12.64 9.78 12.33
N LEU A 346 -11.61 9.34 11.59
CA LEU A 346 -11.82 8.44 10.44
C LEU A 346 -12.21 7.04 10.93
N ARG A 347 -11.56 6.52 12.00
CA ARG A 347 -11.94 5.25 12.62
C ARG A 347 -13.43 5.22 12.98
N ASP A 348 -13.91 6.24 13.69
CA ASP A 348 -15.29 6.28 14.17
C ASP A 348 -16.30 6.48 13.02
N ALA A 349 -15.86 7.09 11.91
CA ALA A 349 -16.68 7.21 10.71
C ALA A 349 -16.98 5.85 10.05
N THR A 350 -16.08 4.85 10.14
CA THR A 350 -16.19 3.54 9.46
C THR A 350 -17.43 2.74 9.86
N ILE A 351 -17.98 2.95 11.05
CA ILE A 351 -19.13 2.20 11.58
C ILE A 351 -20.45 2.96 11.50
N THR A 352 -20.47 4.12 10.83
CA THR A 352 -21.70 4.89 10.64
C THR A 352 -22.60 4.22 9.60
N PRO A 353 -23.95 4.42 9.66
CA PRO A 353 -24.87 3.91 8.62
C PRO A 353 -24.46 4.37 7.21
N HIS A 354 -24.02 5.63 7.05
CA HIS A 354 -23.55 6.15 5.77
C HIS A 354 -22.32 5.37 5.27
N ALA A 355 -21.33 5.11 6.11
CA ALA A 355 -20.14 4.33 5.73
C ALA A 355 -20.51 2.90 5.30
N LEU A 356 -21.45 2.26 6.01
CA LEU A 356 -21.94 0.92 5.64
C LEU A 356 -22.71 0.93 4.30
N ASP A 357 -23.43 2.00 3.97
CA ASP A 357 -24.04 2.18 2.65
C ASP A 357 -22.96 2.37 1.57
N GLN A 358 -21.92 3.13 1.86
CA GLN A 358 -20.79 3.33 0.96
C GLN A 358 -19.97 2.02 0.76
N MET A 359 -19.79 1.22 1.81
CA MET A 359 -19.21 -0.12 1.70
C MET A 359 -19.97 -0.99 0.69
N ALA A 360 -21.30 -1.05 0.81
CA ALA A 360 -22.13 -1.83 -0.10
C ALA A 360 -22.06 -1.31 -1.54
N LYS A 361 -22.06 0.02 -1.73
CA LYS A 361 -21.89 0.67 -3.03
C LYS A 361 -20.51 0.37 -3.63
N GLY A 362 -19.45 0.51 -2.86
CA GLY A 362 -18.09 0.22 -3.30
C GLY A 362 -17.90 -1.24 -3.73
N ALA A 363 -18.48 -2.18 -2.98
CA ALA A 363 -18.47 -3.60 -3.35
C ALA A 363 -19.15 -3.86 -4.70
N ALA A 364 -20.29 -3.20 -4.96
CA ALA A 364 -20.98 -3.28 -6.24
C ALA A 364 -20.11 -2.72 -7.39
N VAL A 365 -19.45 -1.58 -7.16
CA VAL A 365 -18.57 -0.94 -8.16
C VAL A 365 -17.37 -1.85 -8.48
N ILE A 366 -16.70 -2.44 -7.47
CA ILE A 366 -15.62 -3.43 -7.70
C ILE A 366 -16.14 -4.61 -8.50
N ALA A 367 -17.28 -5.20 -8.11
CA ALA A 367 -17.84 -6.36 -8.79
C ALA A 367 -18.17 -6.06 -10.26
N GLU A 368 -18.78 -4.90 -10.57
CA GLU A 368 -19.05 -4.49 -11.97
C GLU A 368 -17.76 -4.23 -12.75
N MET A 369 -16.74 -3.65 -12.12
CA MET A 369 -15.44 -3.41 -12.76
C MET A 369 -14.75 -4.73 -13.14
N VAL A 370 -14.66 -5.67 -12.20
CA VAL A 370 -14.11 -7.00 -12.42
C VAL A 370 -14.90 -7.75 -13.51
N LEU A 371 -16.24 -7.70 -13.45
CA LEU A 371 -17.10 -8.34 -14.44
C LEU A 371 -16.92 -7.73 -15.86
N THR A 372 -16.68 -6.41 -15.94
CA THR A 372 -16.36 -5.75 -17.22
C THR A 372 -15.06 -6.30 -17.80
N VAL A 373 -14.01 -6.44 -16.99
CA VAL A 373 -12.73 -6.99 -17.42
C VAL A 373 -12.87 -8.45 -17.84
N PHE A 374 -13.65 -9.27 -17.13
CA PHE A 374 -13.90 -10.65 -17.52
C PHE A 374 -14.61 -10.76 -18.89
N ASN A 375 -15.58 -9.91 -19.18
CA ASN A 375 -16.50 -10.12 -20.30
C ASN A 375 -16.15 -9.29 -21.55
N ASP A 376 -15.35 -8.24 -21.44
CA ASP A 376 -14.96 -7.40 -22.60
C ASP A 376 -13.51 -7.65 -23.01
N ALA A 377 -13.30 -8.54 -23.97
CA ALA A 377 -11.97 -8.86 -24.50
C ALA A 377 -11.30 -7.66 -25.19
N GLY A 378 -12.09 -6.81 -25.88
CA GLY A 378 -11.58 -5.61 -26.53
C GLY A 378 -11.05 -4.60 -25.51
N TYR A 379 -11.82 -4.40 -24.43
CA TYR A 379 -11.42 -3.54 -23.31
C TYR A 379 -10.15 -4.06 -22.62
N ARG A 380 -10.06 -5.36 -22.34
CA ARG A 380 -8.83 -5.94 -21.76
C ARG A 380 -7.59 -5.68 -22.61
N VAL A 381 -7.69 -5.89 -23.93
CA VAL A 381 -6.56 -5.63 -24.86
C VAL A 381 -6.14 -4.17 -24.83
N ALA A 382 -7.10 -3.25 -24.81
CA ALA A 382 -6.82 -1.81 -24.72
C ALA A 382 -6.16 -1.43 -23.39
N VAL A 383 -6.67 -1.95 -22.27
CA VAL A 383 -6.13 -1.75 -20.91
C VAL A 383 -4.70 -2.29 -20.81
N GLN A 384 -4.45 -3.51 -21.30
CA GLN A 384 -3.10 -4.10 -21.28
C GLN A 384 -2.10 -3.27 -22.08
N LYS A 385 -2.49 -2.81 -23.26
CA LYS A 385 -1.63 -1.96 -24.10
C LYS A 385 -1.31 -0.63 -23.41
N GLU A 386 -2.30 0.02 -22.82
CA GLU A 386 -2.09 1.29 -22.11
C GLU A 386 -1.24 1.09 -20.86
N PHE A 387 -1.43 -0.01 -20.13
CA PHE A 387 -0.57 -0.41 -19.00
C PHE A 387 0.90 -0.52 -19.42
N GLU A 388 1.20 -1.27 -20.47
CA GLU A 388 2.57 -1.44 -20.99
C GLU A 388 3.21 -0.10 -21.38
N GLN A 389 2.44 0.79 -21.99
CA GLN A 389 2.88 2.14 -22.32
C GLN A 389 3.15 2.98 -21.06
N SER A 390 2.29 2.87 -20.05
CA SER A 390 2.43 3.60 -18.79
C SER A 390 3.66 3.15 -18.00
N VAL A 391 3.93 1.84 -17.92
CA VAL A 391 5.16 1.29 -17.31
C VAL A 391 6.39 1.81 -18.04
N THR A 392 6.43 1.66 -19.36
CA THR A 392 7.57 2.15 -20.18
C THR A 392 7.81 3.64 -19.98
N GLY A 393 6.75 4.45 -19.90
CA GLY A 393 6.85 5.89 -19.65
C GLY A 393 7.41 6.24 -18.27
N LYS A 394 7.27 5.37 -17.28
CA LYS A 394 7.83 5.53 -15.93
C LYS A 394 9.29 5.09 -15.83
N GLU A 395 9.68 4.09 -16.60
CA GLU A 395 11.04 3.53 -16.62
C GLU A 395 11.99 4.27 -17.57
N GLY A 396 11.48 4.89 -18.64
CA GLY A 396 12.23 5.69 -19.64
C GLY A 396 12.43 7.13 -19.22
#